data_8a47f1498a8edcfdc8cc8e31ea08ae93
#
_entry.id   8a47f1498a8edcfdc8cc8e31ea08ae93
#
_cell.length_a   1.000
_cell.length_b   1.000
_cell.length_c   1.000
_cell.angle_alpha   90.00
_cell.angle_beta   90.00
_cell.angle_gamma   90.00
#
_symmetry.space_group_name_H-M   'P 1'
#
loop_
_entity.id
_entity.type
_entity.pdbx_description
1 polymer ?
#
loop_
_entity_poly.entity_id
_entity_poly.type
_entity_poly.pdbx_seq_one_letter_code
_entity_poly.pdbx_strand_id
1 'polypeptide(L)'
;MEVSRQFLRIFIYIFGTLVLLSYMYGLSHASDKEALWGGIPWSQAKFIVPFMFLAAFGFLMYWWVILYQSDASVIADLRWPWGESDGHGGGRLLLAFAMLVIPSALWLEATIYHLDHDYSWTPILVIGVLVLASIGNIMMGLLGYSAWQDDVSGGGAMLVGSILLGIQCILLDCIYWNLKFPW
;
A
#
# COMPACT_ATOMS: atom_id res chain seq x y z
N MET A 1 12.35 -19.22 -7.26
CA MET A 1 12.24 -19.49 -5.79
C MET A 1 10.74 -19.47 -5.47
N GLU A 2 10.21 -20.59 -5.02
CA GLU A 2 8.81 -20.67 -4.62
C GLU A 2 8.61 -19.92 -3.29
N VAL A 3 7.78 -18.92 -3.30
CA VAL A 3 7.43 -18.16 -2.11
C VAL A 3 6.26 -18.84 -1.41
N SER A 4 6.49 -19.38 -0.22
CA SER A 4 5.45 -20.07 0.54
C SER A 4 4.43 -19.10 1.15
N ARG A 5 3.18 -19.55 1.32
CA ARG A 5 2.13 -18.79 2.01
C ARG A 5 2.54 -18.38 3.44
N GLN A 6 3.27 -19.26 4.14
CA GLN A 6 3.75 -18.96 5.48
C GLN A 6 4.75 -17.80 5.47
N PHE A 7 5.65 -17.77 4.49
CA PHE A 7 6.60 -16.65 4.35
C PHE A 7 5.86 -15.34 4.08
N LEU A 8 4.85 -15.34 3.20
CA LEU A 8 4.02 -14.16 2.93
C LEU A 8 3.31 -13.64 4.20
N ARG A 9 2.77 -14.56 5.03
CA ARG A 9 2.15 -14.20 6.31
C ARG A 9 3.15 -13.53 7.24
N ILE A 10 4.32 -14.12 7.43
CA ILE A 10 5.39 -13.57 8.29
C ILE A 10 5.83 -12.21 7.76
N PHE A 11 6.04 -12.11 6.45
CA PHE A 11 6.43 -10.85 5.80
C PHE A 11 5.41 -9.73 6.10
N ILE A 12 4.11 -9.98 5.90
CA ILE A 12 3.08 -8.97 6.17
C ILE A 12 2.93 -8.68 7.66
N TYR A 13 3.07 -9.66 8.55
CA TYR A 13 3.06 -9.39 10.00
C TYR A 13 4.19 -8.45 10.40
N ILE A 14 5.40 -8.67 9.89
CA ILE A 14 6.55 -7.82 10.21
C ILE A 14 6.37 -6.43 9.60
N PHE A 15 6.24 -6.34 8.28
CA PHE A 15 6.23 -5.06 7.58
C PHE A 15 4.93 -4.28 7.77
N GLY A 16 3.78 -4.95 7.87
CA GLY A 16 2.52 -4.29 8.23
C GLY A 16 2.54 -3.70 9.63
N THR A 17 3.15 -4.40 10.60
CA THR A 17 3.37 -3.85 11.95
C THR A 17 4.35 -2.67 11.90
N LEU A 18 5.40 -2.73 11.09
CA LEU A 18 6.33 -1.61 10.92
C LEU A 18 5.64 -0.37 10.34
N VAL A 19 4.67 -0.51 9.43
CA VAL A 19 3.85 0.62 8.94
C VAL A 19 3.14 1.30 10.11
N LEU A 20 2.46 0.53 10.97
CA LEU A 20 1.74 1.10 12.12
C LEU A 20 2.69 1.76 13.11
N LEU A 21 3.82 1.11 13.41
CA LEU A 21 4.82 1.64 14.33
C LEU A 21 5.48 2.92 13.79
N SER A 22 5.77 2.99 12.48
CA SER A 22 6.34 4.19 11.86
C SER A 22 5.39 5.38 11.95
N TYR A 23 4.08 5.16 11.74
CA TYR A 23 3.09 6.23 11.92
C TYR A 23 2.96 6.67 13.37
N MET A 24 2.94 5.72 14.31
CA MET A 24 2.91 6.07 15.75
C MET A 24 4.15 6.86 16.14
N TYR A 25 5.32 6.42 15.70
CA TYR A 25 6.59 7.09 15.98
C TYR A 25 6.64 8.48 15.33
N GLY A 26 6.40 8.59 14.03
CA GLY A 26 6.41 9.86 13.30
C GLY A 26 5.44 10.89 13.91
N LEU A 27 4.19 10.50 14.18
CA LEU A 27 3.21 11.38 14.81
C LEU A 27 3.58 11.77 16.26
N SER A 28 4.39 10.96 16.95
CA SER A 28 4.81 11.27 18.33
C SER A 28 5.89 12.35 18.40
N HIS A 29 6.79 12.42 17.41
CA HIS A 29 7.93 13.32 17.43
C HIS A 29 7.89 14.44 16.39
N ALA A 30 6.97 14.41 15.41
CA ALA A 30 6.81 15.50 14.45
C ALA A 30 6.61 16.84 15.17
N SER A 31 7.46 17.80 14.83
CA SER A 31 7.46 19.16 15.40
C SER A 31 6.20 19.94 14.98
N ASP A 32 5.77 19.77 13.73
CA ASP A 32 4.57 20.37 13.15
C ASP A 32 3.69 19.30 12.48
N LYS A 33 2.63 18.91 13.18
CA LYS A 33 1.67 17.90 12.66
C LYS A 33 0.76 18.46 11.57
N GLU A 34 0.56 19.77 11.52
CA GLU A 34 -0.27 20.41 10.49
C GLU A 34 0.48 20.42 9.16
N ALA A 35 1.79 20.63 9.18
CA ALA A 35 2.64 20.58 7.99
C ALA A 35 2.62 19.22 7.29
N LEU A 36 2.39 18.11 8.02
CA LEU A 36 2.23 16.78 7.46
C LEU A 36 1.02 16.65 6.50
N TRP A 37 0.05 17.54 6.61
CA TRP A 37 -1.08 17.60 5.68
C TRP A 37 -0.75 18.29 4.35
N GLY A 38 0.48 18.80 4.18
CA GLY A 38 0.96 19.31 2.89
C GLY A 38 0.11 20.45 2.32
N GLY A 39 -0.28 21.41 3.15
CA GLY A 39 -1.12 22.54 2.72
C GLY A 39 -2.60 22.20 2.53
N ILE A 40 -3.04 20.97 2.82
CA ILE A 40 -4.46 20.61 2.87
C ILE A 40 -5.07 21.15 4.16
N PRO A 41 -6.05 22.07 4.08
CA PRO A 41 -6.65 22.64 5.28
C PRO A 41 -7.47 21.58 6.03
N TRP A 42 -7.57 21.70 7.36
CA TRP A 42 -8.30 20.76 8.20
C TRP A 42 -9.77 20.56 7.77
N SER A 43 -10.39 21.59 7.22
CA SER A 43 -11.73 21.51 6.64
C SER A 43 -11.87 20.44 5.55
N GLN A 44 -10.78 20.11 4.84
CA GLN A 44 -10.71 19.07 3.81
C GLN A 44 -10.10 17.78 4.38
N ALA A 45 -9.06 17.87 5.21
CA ALA A 45 -8.38 16.73 5.83
C ALA A 45 -9.36 15.82 6.59
N LYS A 46 -10.33 16.39 7.30
CA LYS A 46 -11.38 15.62 7.99
C LYS A 46 -12.22 14.70 7.10
N PHE A 47 -12.30 14.98 5.80
CA PHE A 47 -12.96 14.11 4.82
C PHE A 47 -12.01 13.04 4.26
N ILE A 48 -10.69 13.25 4.33
CA ILE A 48 -9.68 12.28 3.90
C ILE A 48 -9.50 11.18 4.96
N VAL A 49 -9.54 11.53 6.25
CA VAL A 49 -9.35 10.58 7.35
C VAL A 49 -10.22 9.31 7.25
N PRO A 50 -11.53 9.37 6.93
CA PRO A 50 -12.33 8.16 6.72
C PRO A 50 -11.79 7.23 5.62
N PHE A 51 -11.18 7.78 4.55
CA PHE A 51 -10.59 6.96 3.49
C PHE A 51 -9.32 6.25 3.94
N MET A 52 -8.58 6.79 4.90
CA MET A 52 -7.44 6.08 5.51
C MET A 52 -7.90 4.78 6.20
N PHE A 53 -9.02 4.83 6.94
CA PHE A 53 -9.61 3.63 7.55
C PHE A 53 -10.19 2.68 6.52
N LEU A 54 -10.81 3.21 5.45
CA LEU A 54 -11.34 2.42 4.35
C LEU A 54 -10.21 1.70 3.60
N ALA A 55 -9.07 2.36 3.42
CA ALA A 55 -7.87 1.77 2.84
C ALA A 55 -7.30 0.64 3.70
N ALA A 56 -7.21 0.86 5.02
CA ALA A 56 -6.78 -0.18 5.95
C ALA A 56 -7.72 -1.39 5.91
N PHE A 57 -9.04 -1.17 5.88
CA PHE A 57 -10.02 -2.23 5.72
C PHE A 57 -9.85 -2.97 4.38
N GLY A 58 -9.66 -2.25 3.28
CA GLY A 58 -9.42 -2.82 1.96
C GLY A 58 -8.17 -3.70 1.91
N PHE A 59 -7.07 -3.23 2.52
CA PHE A 59 -5.84 -4.01 2.65
C PHE A 59 -6.06 -5.29 3.48
N LEU A 60 -6.72 -5.18 4.64
CA LEU A 60 -6.98 -6.33 5.52
C LEU A 60 -7.91 -7.34 4.85
N MET A 61 -8.91 -6.89 4.08
CA MET A 61 -9.80 -7.75 3.32
C MET A 61 -9.02 -8.52 2.25
N TYR A 62 -8.19 -7.84 1.46
CA TYR A 62 -7.32 -8.45 0.45
C TYR A 62 -6.41 -9.52 1.07
N TRP A 63 -5.67 -9.11 2.11
CA TRP A 63 -4.73 -9.94 2.83
C TRP A 63 -5.39 -11.18 3.45
N TRP A 64 -6.57 -11.00 4.09
CA TRP A 64 -7.31 -12.09 4.70
C TRP A 64 -7.73 -13.12 3.66
N VAL A 65 -8.32 -12.70 2.56
CA VAL A 65 -8.78 -13.58 1.50
C VAL A 65 -7.62 -14.41 0.95
N ILE A 66 -6.56 -13.75 0.49
CA ILE A 66 -5.50 -14.47 -0.21
C ILE A 66 -4.64 -15.36 0.72
N LEU A 67 -4.42 -14.95 1.96
CA LEU A 67 -3.53 -15.68 2.85
C LEU A 67 -4.23 -16.65 3.81
N TYR A 68 -5.56 -16.54 4.01
CA TYR A 68 -6.28 -17.36 4.96
C TYR A 68 -7.46 -18.12 4.38
N GLN A 69 -8.14 -17.58 3.37
CA GLN A 69 -9.28 -18.24 2.74
C GLN A 69 -8.88 -19.04 1.49
N SER A 70 -7.85 -18.59 0.75
CA SER A 70 -7.41 -19.27 -0.47
C SER A 70 -6.46 -20.42 -0.18
N ASP A 71 -6.48 -21.43 -1.04
CA ASP A 71 -5.54 -22.53 -1.00
C ASP A 71 -4.14 -22.10 -1.45
N ALA A 72 -3.10 -22.87 -1.08
CA ALA A 72 -1.72 -22.57 -1.47
C ALA A 72 -1.51 -22.64 -2.99
N SER A 73 -2.24 -23.51 -3.70
CA SER A 73 -2.25 -23.60 -5.16
C SER A 73 -2.74 -22.30 -5.80
N VAL A 74 -3.78 -21.68 -5.25
CA VAL A 74 -4.31 -20.40 -5.75
C VAL A 74 -3.23 -19.32 -5.70
N ILE A 75 -2.44 -19.27 -4.64
CA ILE A 75 -1.32 -18.29 -4.54
C ILE A 75 -0.26 -18.56 -5.60
N ALA A 76 0.06 -19.83 -5.87
CA ALA A 76 1.02 -20.21 -6.90
C ALA A 76 0.52 -19.83 -8.30
N ASP A 77 -0.78 -19.93 -8.54
CA ASP A 77 -1.42 -19.68 -9.83
C ASP A 77 -1.76 -18.21 -10.11
N LEU A 78 -1.58 -17.30 -9.13
CA LEU A 78 -1.77 -15.86 -9.35
C LEU A 78 -0.91 -15.37 -10.52
N ARG A 79 -1.54 -14.72 -11.48
CA ARG A 79 -0.92 -14.25 -12.73
C ARG A 79 -1.20 -12.78 -12.99
N TRP A 80 -0.43 -12.19 -13.86
CA TRP A 80 -0.79 -10.89 -14.43
C TRP A 80 -1.93 -11.07 -15.44
N PRO A 81 -2.80 -10.07 -15.67
CA PRO A 81 -3.92 -10.18 -16.60
C PRO A 81 -3.54 -10.56 -18.04
N TRP A 82 -2.32 -10.31 -18.42
CA TRP A 82 -1.76 -10.57 -19.77
C TRP A 82 -0.85 -11.80 -19.82
N GLY A 83 -0.69 -12.53 -18.72
CA GLY A 83 0.18 -13.70 -18.62
C GLY A 83 -0.59 -14.97 -18.28
N GLU A 84 0.07 -16.10 -18.42
CA GLU A 84 -0.43 -17.40 -17.99
C GLU A 84 0.04 -17.72 -16.57
N SER A 85 -0.61 -18.70 -15.94
CA SER A 85 -0.15 -19.28 -14.67
C SER A 85 1.13 -20.09 -14.90
N ASP A 86 2.17 -19.80 -14.13
CA ASP A 86 3.50 -20.41 -14.25
C ASP A 86 4.04 -20.91 -12.90
N GLY A 87 3.18 -20.96 -11.86
CA GLY A 87 3.57 -21.36 -10.50
C GLY A 87 4.34 -20.30 -9.72
N HIS A 88 4.57 -19.09 -10.28
CA HIS A 88 5.35 -18.03 -9.63
C HIS A 88 4.48 -16.93 -8.99
N GLY A 89 3.18 -17.14 -8.82
CA GLY A 89 2.24 -16.18 -8.26
C GLY A 89 2.60 -15.70 -6.86
N GLY A 90 3.16 -16.56 -6.01
CA GLY A 90 3.66 -16.17 -4.69
C GLY A 90 4.76 -15.11 -4.74
N GLY A 91 5.65 -15.17 -5.74
CA GLY A 91 6.67 -14.15 -5.98
C GLY A 91 6.09 -12.81 -6.43
N ARG A 92 5.06 -12.84 -7.30
CA ARG A 92 4.30 -11.66 -7.74
C ARG A 92 3.60 -10.98 -6.56
N LEU A 93 2.95 -11.78 -5.72
CA LEU A 93 2.26 -11.29 -4.53
C LEU A 93 3.23 -10.68 -3.50
N LEU A 94 4.38 -11.35 -3.28
CA LEU A 94 5.43 -10.80 -2.41
C LEU A 94 5.95 -9.45 -2.92
N LEU A 95 6.20 -9.34 -4.22
CA LEU A 95 6.66 -8.09 -4.83
C LEU A 95 5.62 -6.98 -4.67
N ALA A 96 4.35 -7.27 -4.93
CA ALA A 96 3.25 -6.31 -4.75
C ALA A 96 3.15 -5.83 -3.29
N PHE A 97 3.19 -6.76 -2.33
CA PHE A 97 3.20 -6.43 -0.91
C PHE A 97 4.43 -5.63 -0.49
N ALA A 98 5.62 -6.03 -0.94
CA ALA A 98 6.86 -5.33 -0.59
C ALA A 98 6.86 -3.90 -1.12
N MET A 99 6.44 -3.70 -2.37
CA MET A 99 6.33 -2.37 -2.97
C MET A 99 5.23 -1.50 -2.35
N LEU A 100 4.25 -2.08 -1.66
CA LEU A 100 3.27 -1.34 -0.89
C LEU A 100 3.78 -1.01 0.52
N VAL A 101 4.08 -2.06 1.33
CA VAL A 101 4.25 -1.86 2.78
C VAL A 101 5.60 -1.26 3.17
N ILE A 102 6.68 -1.54 2.40
CA ILE A 102 8.00 -0.96 2.73
C ILE A 102 8.01 0.55 2.51
N PRO A 103 7.61 1.08 1.34
CA PRO A 103 7.50 2.52 1.16
C PRO A 103 6.48 3.16 2.11
N SER A 104 5.34 2.51 2.37
CA SER A 104 4.35 3.04 3.33
C SER A 104 4.93 3.21 4.74
N ALA A 105 5.83 2.32 5.18
CA ALA A 105 6.52 2.46 6.45
C ALA A 105 7.55 3.61 6.46
N LEU A 106 8.03 4.04 5.31
CA LEU A 106 9.04 5.10 5.18
C LEU A 106 8.42 6.48 4.92
N TRP A 107 7.19 6.54 4.43
CA TRP A 107 6.59 7.78 3.92
C TRP A 107 6.55 8.89 4.96
N LEU A 108 6.05 8.62 6.16
CA LEU A 108 5.90 9.66 7.18
C LEU A 108 7.25 10.22 7.63
N GLU A 109 8.24 9.34 7.84
CA GLU A 109 9.61 9.74 8.20
C GLU A 109 10.30 10.50 7.07
N ALA A 110 10.11 10.10 5.82
CA ALA A 110 10.62 10.83 4.67
C ALA A 110 10.03 12.25 4.59
N THR A 111 8.73 12.38 4.91
CA THR A 111 8.04 13.69 4.93
C THR A 111 8.55 14.56 6.08
N ILE A 112 8.68 14.02 7.29
CA ILE A 112 9.24 14.73 8.45
C ILE A 112 10.67 15.17 8.14
N TYR A 113 11.48 14.28 7.59
CA TYR A 113 12.86 14.60 7.21
C TYR A 113 12.94 15.74 6.19
N HIS A 114 12.02 15.76 5.21
CA HIS A 114 11.93 16.88 4.27
C HIS A 114 11.55 18.19 4.96
N LEU A 115 10.54 18.18 5.83
CA LEU A 115 10.10 19.37 6.56
C LEU A 115 11.20 19.95 7.48
N ASP A 116 12.01 19.09 8.08
CA ASP A 116 13.07 19.51 9.00
C ASP A 116 14.33 20.03 8.29
N HIS A 117 14.60 19.59 7.04
CA HIS A 117 15.89 19.88 6.37
C HIS A 117 15.77 20.62 5.05
N ASP A 118 14.66 20.50 4.34
CA ASP A 118 14.36 21.16 3.05
C ASP A 118 15.51 21.09 2.03
N TYR A 119 16.15 19.91 1.88
CA TYR A 119 17.17 19.73 0.86
C TYR A 119 16.53 19.55 -0.51
N SER A 120 17.19 20.03 -1.58
CA SER A 120 16.69 19.98 -2.96
C SER A 120 16.34 18.56 -3.49
N TRP A 121 16.86 17.51 -2.88
CA TRP A 121 16.60 16.11 -3.27
C TRP A 121 15.47 15.43 -2.46
N THR A 122 15.10 15.99 -1.29
CA THR A 122 14.11 15.36 -0.40
C THR A 122 12.70 15.29 -0.97
N PRO A 123 12.23 16.21 -1.82
CA PRO A 123 10.97 16.02 -2.56
C PRO A 123 10.95 14.71 -3.39
N ILE A 124 12.06 14.38 -4.04
CA ILE A 124 12.18 13.14 -4.82
C ILE A 124 12.02 11.92 -3.92
N LEU A 125 12.57 11.95 -2.72
CA LEU A 125 12.41 10.86 -1.74
C LEU A 125 10.94 10.70 -1.35
N VAL A 126 10.27 11.77 -0.94
CA VAL A 126 8.87 11.73 -0.49
C VAL A 126 7.94 11.27 -1.63
N ILE A 127 8.06 11.89 -2.80
CA ILE A 127 7.26 11.50 -3.98
C ILE A 127 7.57 10.06 -4.38
N GLY A 128 8.84 9.67 -4.37
CA GLY A 128 9.29 8.33 -4.74
C GLY A 128 8.68 7.23 -3.89
N VAL A 129 8.62 7.40 -2.57
CA VAL A 129 8.00 6.40 -1.69
C VAL A 129 6.48 6.29 -1.91
N LEU A 130 5.78 7.40 -2.18
CA LEU A 130 4.35 7.39 -2.50
C LEU A 130 4.07 6.71 -3.86
N VAL A 131 4.90 6.99 -4.86
CA VAL A 131 4.80 6.34 -6.18
C VAL A 131 5.04 4.84 -6.08
N LEU A 132 6.07 4.41 -5.33
CA LEU A 132 6.34 2.99 -5.12
C LEU A 132 5.20 2.27 -4.41
N ALA A 133 4.62 2.87 -3.35
CA ALA A 133 3.46 2.32 -2.67
C ALA A 133 2.25 2.21 -3.62
N SER A 134 2.03 3.23 -4.46
CA SER A 134 0.96 3.23 -5.47
C SER A 134 1.15 2.11 -6.51
N ILE A 135 2.38 1.89 -6.99
CA ILE A 135 2.69 0.78 -7.90
C ILE A 135 2.40 -0.56 -7.22
N GLY A 136 2.82 -0.73 -5.96
CA GLY A 136 2.50 -1.94 -5.18
C GLY A 136 0.99 -2.20 -5.09
N ASN A 137 0.19 -1.15 -4.84
CA ASN A 137 -1.26 -1.26 -4.83
C ASN A 137 -1.85 -1.60 -6.20
N ILE A 138 -1.36 -1.01 -7.29
CA ILE A 138 -1.77 -1.35 -8.66
C ILE A 138 -1.48 -2.83 -8.94
N MET A 139 -0.29 -3.31 -8.57
CA MET A 139 0.07 -4.71 -8.73
C MET A 139 -0.89 -5.64 -7.96
N MET A 140 -1.27 -5.30 -6.72
CA MET A 140 -2.30 -6.02 -5.98
C MET A 140 -3.63 -6.04 -6.73
N GLY A 141 -4.04 -4.89 -7.28
CA GLY A 141 -5.26 -4.77 -8.08
C GLY A 141 -5.25 -5.67 -9.32
N LEU A 142 -4.13 -5.72 -10.03
CA LEU A 142 -3.96 -6.56 -11.21
C LEU A 142 -4.03 -8.07 -10.86
N LEU A 143 -3.41 -8.49 -9.74
CA LEU A 143 -3.51 -9.87 -9.26
C LEU A 143 -4.94 -10.20 -8.79
N GLY A 144 -5.62 -9.28 -8.11
CA GLY A 144 -7.02 -9.45 -7.71
C GLY A 144 -7.96 -9.51 -8.91
N TYR A 145 -7.71 -8.71 -9.94
CA TYR A 145 -8.48 -8.73 -11.18
C TYR A 145 -8.32 -10.06 -11.93
N SER A 146 -7.10 -10.59 -12.05
CA SER A 146 -6.86 -11.91 -12.65
C SER A 146 -7.55 -13.02 -11.86
N ALA A 147 -7.41 -12.99 -10.53
CA ALA A 147 -8.08 -13.96 -9.67
C ALA A 147 -9.61 -13.92 -9.83
N TRP A 148 -10.18 -12.73 -10.01
CA TRP A 148 -11.60 -12.58 -10.29
C TRP A 148 -11.99 -13.12 -11.69
N GLN A 149 -11.16 -12.86 -12.72
CA GLN A 149 -11.39 -13.41 -14.07
C GLN A 149 -11.30 -14.93 -14.12
N ASP A 150 -10.45 -15.53 -13.30
CA ASP A 150 -10.22 -16.97 -13.21
C ASP A 150 -11.21 -17.68 -12.25
N ASP A 151 -12.30 -16.98 -11.86
CA ASP A 151 -13.34 -17.48 -10.94
C ASP A 151 -12.78 -17.98 -9.60
N VAL A 152 -11.62 -17.45 -9.15
CA VAL A 152 -11.04 -17.78 -7.86
C VAL A 152 -11.95 -17.27 -6.75
N SER A 153 -12.29 -18.15 -5.80
CA SER A 153 -13.09 -17.77 -4.64
C SER A 153 -12.42 -16.62 -3.87
N GLY A 154 -13.14 -15.51 -3.73
CA GLY A 154 -12.61 -14.29 -3.10
C GLY A 154 -11.83 -13.36 -4.03
N GLY A 155 -11.61 -13.69 -5.31
CA GLY A 155 -10.92 -12.82 -6.28
C GLY A 155 -11.57 -11.44 -6.41
N GLY A 156 -12.90 -11.39 -6.44
CA GLY A 156 -13.65 -10.13 -6.43
C GLY A 156 -13.41 -9.30 -5.16
N ALA A 157 -13.31 -9.94 -3.99
CA ALA A 157 -12.98 -9.25 -2.73
C ALA A 157 -11.54 -8.71 -2.74
N MET A 158 -10.58 -9.44 -3.32
CA MET A 158 -9.22 -8.94 -3.53
C MET A 158 -9.21 -7.69 -4.41
N LEU A 159 -9.93 -7.72 -5.52
CA LEU A 159 -10.04 -6.56 -6.43
C LEU A 159 -10.66 -5.35 -5.70
N VAL A 160 -11.80 -5.53 -5.04
CA VAL A 160 -12.46 -4.46 -4.27
C VAL A 160 -11.54 -3.94 -3.17
N GLY A 161 -10.85 -4.81 -2.43
CA GLY A 161 -9.89 -4.42 -1.40
C GLY A 161 -8.76 -3.54 -1.93
N SER A 162 -8.20 -3.88 -3.10
CA SER A 162 -7.17 -3.05 -3.74
C SER A 162 -7.71 -1.72 -4.25
N ILE A 163 -8.96 -1.66 -4.73
CA ILE A 163 -9.61 -0.40 -5.14
C ILE A 163 -9.80 0.52 -3.92
N LEU A 164 -10.32 0.00 -2.81
CA LEU A 164 -10.50 0.78 -1.58
C LEU A 164 -9.17 1.33 -1.06
N LEU A 165 -8.12 0.51 -1.08
CA LEU A 165 -6.77 0.95 -0.74
C LEU A 165 -6.25 1.99 -1.74
N GLY A 166 -6.49 1.82 -3.04
CA GLY A 166 -6.04 2.70 -4.11
C GLY A 166 -6.65 4.10 -4.05
N ILE A 167 -7.87 4.24 -3.55
CA ILE A 167 -8.47 5.57 -3.33
C ILE A 167 -7.55 6.40 -2.42
N GLN A 168 -7.07 5.82 -1.33
CA GLN A 168 -6.13 6.52 -0.44
C GLN A 168 -4.74 6.62 -1.06
N CYS A 169 -4.08 5.50 -1.34
CA CYS A 169 -2.68 5.48 -1.75
C CYS A 169 -2.41 6.21 -3.08
N ILE A 170 -3.31 6.07 -4.05
CA ILE A 170 -3.09 6.63 -5.39
C ILE A 170 -3.72 8.03 -5.49
N LEU A 171 -5.03 8.15 -5.22
CA LEU A 171 -5.73 9.40 -5.48
C LEU A 171 -5.46 10.45 -4.41
N LEU A 172 -5.52 10.06 -3.12
CA LEU A 172 -5.41 11.01 -2.02
C LEU A 172 -3.96 11.28 -1.62
N ASP A 173 -3.12 10.25 -1.49
CA ASP A 173 -1.72 10.44 -1.07
C ASP A 173 -0.80 10.77 -2.25
N CYS A 174 -0.76 9.90 -3.27
CA CYS A 174 0.20 10.08 -4.35
C CYS A 174 -0.14 11.23 -5.30
N ILE A 175 -1.44 11.52 -5.54
CA ILE A 175 -1.84 12.60 -6.46
C ILE A 175 -2.23 13.84 -5.69
N TYR A 176 -3.31 13.78 -4.92
CA TYR A 176 -3.91 14.99 -4.32
C TYR A 176 -2.99 15.65 -3.31
N TRP A 177 -2.40 14.89 -2.39
CA TRP A 177 -1.48 15.41 -1.39
C TRP A 177 -0.22 16.04 -2.04
N ASN A 178 0.39 15.37 -3.02
CA ASN A 178 1.54 15.92 -3.75
C ASN A 178 1.23 17.23 -4.49
N LEU A 179 0.02 17.36 -5.04
CA LEU A 179 -0.41 18.59 -5.72
C LEU A 179 -0.65 19.75 -4.75
N LYS A 180 -0.90 19.46 -3.47
CA LYS A 180 -1.16 20.47 -2.43
C LYS A 180 0.07 20.81 -1.60
N PHE A 181 1.04 19.91 -1.57
CA PHE A 181 2.25 20.11 -0.79
C PHE A 181 3.05 21.31 -1.30
N PRO A 182 3.51 22.22 -0.43
CA PRO A 182 4.29 23.40 -0.81
C PRO A 182 5.77 23.02 -1.01
N TRP A 183 6.05 22.33 -2.12
CA TRP A 183 7.42 21.93 -2.48
C TRP A 183 8.37 23.12 -2.62
#